data_bf4461d3c924859de46e5b9ca37125cd
#
_entry.id   bf4461d3c924859de46e5b9ca37125cd
#
_cell.length_a   1.000
_cell.length_b   1.000
_cell.length_c   1.000
_cell.angle_alpha   90.00
_cell.angle_beta   90.00
_cell.angle_gamma   90.00
#
_symmetry.space_group_name_H-M   'P 1'
#
loop_
_entity.id
_entity.type
_entity.pdbx_description
1 polymer ?
#
loop_
_entity_poly.entity_id
_entity_poly.type
_entity_poly.pdbx_seq_one_letter_code
_entity_poly.pdbx_strand_id
1 'polypeptide(L)'
;LGSGDAPKFVVIDSIQTMWSDSIESAPGTVSQVRGSAQALIRFAKASGAALLLVGHVTKDGQIAGPRVVEHMVDAVFSFEGDSAHAFRLLRAAKNRFGATDEVGVFEMTGGGLDEVPNPSGLFLADRDGAANPGAAVFAGVEGARPLLVEIQALVAPTTFGTPRRAVVGWEPSRLAMVLAVLEAHGGMKLGQYDVYLNVAGGLRIMEPAADLAAAAALISSLTGASLPRDAVYFGEIGLSGSVRAVAHAGLRLKEAAKLGFVRAFAPQSPRASGEPVNIAAQPIDNVAALVALIAASAVETRAGRAGPRPVMG
;
A
#
# COMPACT_ATOMS: atom_id res chain seq x y z
N LEU A 1 36.13 1.38 23.19
CA LEU A 1 36.27 1.61 21.72
C LEU A 1 37.56 2.40 21.37
N GLY A 2 38.43 2.74 22.31
CA GLY A 2 39.58 3.62 22.06
C GLY A 2 40.97 2.99 22.21
N SER A 3 41.11 1.71 22.49
CA SER A 3 42.39 1.04 22.70
C SER A 3 42.51 -0.19 21.81
N GLY A 4 43.12 -0.03 20.64
CA GLY A 4 43.34 -1.08 19.67
C GLY A 4 43.00 -0.65 18.24
N ASP A 5 43.04 -1.57 17.25
CA ASP A 5 42.61 -1.31 15.90
C ASP A 5 41.12 -0.92 15.90
N ALA A 6 40.78 0.24 15.34
CA ALA A 6 39.43 0.74 15.29
C ALA A 6 38.57 -0.21 14.46
N PRO A 7 37.36 -0.62 14.93
CA PRO A 7 36.49 -1.49 14.16
C PRO A 7 36.04 -0.76 12.89
N LYS A 8 35.91 -1.50 11.80
CA LYS A 8 35.37 -0.96 10.52
C LYS A 8 33.86 -0.79 10.53
N PHE A 9 33.17 -1.57 11.38
CA PHE A 9 31.72 -1.57 11.51
C PHE A 9 31.31 -1.75 12.96
N VAL A 10 30.36 -0.95 13.43
CA VAL A 10 29.82 -0.99 14.80
C VAL A 10 28.30 -1.06 14.74
N VAL A 11 27.71 -2.02 15.45
CA VAL A 11 26.26 -2.16 15.60
C VAL A 11 25.89 -1.92 17.06
N ILE A 12 24.91 -1.07 17.30
CA ILE A 12 24.32 -0.80 18.60
C ILE A 12 22.86 -1.24 18.58
N ASP A 13 22.51 -2.31 19.28
CA ASP A 13 21.15 -2.82 19.47
C ASP A 13 20.85 -2.85 20.98
N SER A 14 20.08 -1.87 21.49
CA SER A 14 19.47 -0.72 20.83
C SER A 14 20.04 0.59 21.38
N ILE A 15 19.86 1.66 20.63
CA ILE A 15 20.30 2.99 21.09
C ILE A 15 19.56 3.44 22.37
N GLN A 16 18.36 2.93 22.63
CA GLN A 16 17.57 3.24 23.83
C GLN A 16 18.16 2.66 25.12
N THR A 17 18.94 1.59 25.03
CA THR A 17 19.60 0.97 26.18
C THR A 17 20.96 1.60 26.52
N MET A 18 21.47 2.46 25.63
CA MET A 18 22.73 3.17 25.84
C MET A 18 22.57 4.32 26.83
N TRP A 19 23.54 4.49 27.69
CA TRP A 19 23.58 5.59 28.64
C TRP A 19 25.01 6.08 28.91
N SER A 20 25.11 7.30 29.41
CA SER A 20 26.39 7.91 29.79
C SER A 20 26.26 8.56 31.16
N ASP A 21 27.24 8.28 32.01
CA ASP A 21 27.34 8.88 33.36
C ASP A 21 27.44 10.41 33.34
N SER A 22 27.88 10.98 32.20
CA SER A 22 28.02 12.44 32.05
C SER A 22 26.68 13.16 31.83
N ILE A 23 25.57 12.43 31.76
CA ILE A 23 24.23 12.99 31.50
C ILE A 23 23.33 12.64 32.67
N GLU A 24 22.91 13.65 33.43
CA GLU A 24 22.01 13.50 34.58
C GLU A 24 20.59 13.20 34.18
N SER A 25 20.33 12.00 33.64
CA SER A 25 19.00 11.51 33.32
C SER A 25 18.97 9.99 33.25
N ALA A 26 17.80 9.38 33.45
CA ALA A 26 17.66 7.93 33.44
C ALA A 26 17.92 7.34 32.03
N PRO A 27 18.39 6.08 31.92
CA PRO A 27 18.53 5.35 30.69
C PRO A 27 17.20 5.36 29.89
N GLY A 28 17.28 5.43 28.57
CA GLY A 28 16.12 5.47 27.69
C GLY A 28 15.43 6.85 27.56
N THR A 29 15.88 7.84 28.34
CA THR A 29 15.39 9.22 28.17
C THR A 29 15.91 9.85 26.89
N VAL A 30 15.18 10.86 26.38
CA VAL A 30 15.54 11.65 25.19
C VAL A 30 16.98 12.19 25.28
N SER A 31 17.38 12.70 26.45
CA SER A 31 18.70 13.27 26.67
C SER A 31 19.80 12.21 26.59
N GLN A 32 19.58 11.04 27.19
CA GLN A 32 20.53 9.92 27.15
C GLN A 32 20.69 9.38 25.73
N VAL A 33 19.59 9.11 25.01
CA VAL A 33 19.61 8.63 23.64
C VAL A 33 20.33 9.61 22.71
N ARG A 34 20.04 10.91 22.84
CA ARG A 34 20.71 11.96 22.07
C ARG A 34 22.20 12.04 22.35
N GLY A 35 22.58 12.05 23.61
CA GLY A 35 23.98 12.17 24.00
C GLY A 35 24.80 10.95 23.63
N SER A 36 24.25 9.75 23.84
CA SER A 36 24.89 8.49 23.44
C SER A 36 25.06 8.41 21.92
N ALA A 37 24.02 8.74 21.16
CA ALA A 37 24.11 8.79 19.70
C ALA A 37 25.18 9.79 19.23
N GLN A 38 25.24 10.98 19.84
CA GLN A 38 26.25 11.99 19.50
C GLN A 38 27.68 11.51 19.78
N ALA A 39 27.90 10.80 20.89
CA ALA A 39 29.22 10.26 21.23
C ALA A 39 29.63 9.15 20.23
N LEU A 40 28.70 8.25 19.87
CA LEU A 40 28.94 7.18 18.90
C LEU A 40 29.21 7.73 17.50
N ILE A 41 28.45 8.74 17.07
CA ILE A 41 28.66 9.41 15.77
C ILE A 41 30.03 10.11 15.72
N ARG A 42 30.45 10.78 16.79
CA ARG A 42 31.82 11.36 16.88
C ARG A 42 32.88 10.29 16.76
N PHE A 43 32.73 9.16 17.48
CA PHE A 43 33.63 8.03 17.37
C PHE A 43 33.70 7.51 15.90
N ALA A 44 32.57 7.24 15.29
CA ALA A 44 32.50 6.75 13.91
C ALA A 44 33.20 7.68 12.93
N LYS A 45 32.99 9.01 13.06
CA LYS A 45 33.66 10.03 12.21
C LYS A 45 35.16 10.10 12.44
N ALA A 46 35.61 9.92 13.68
CA ALA A 46 37.03 9.97 14.00
C ALA A 46 37.78 8.69 13.57
N SER A 47 37.15 7.55 13.67
CA SER A 47 37.75 6.23 13.34
C SER A 47 37.53 5.82 11.87
N GLY A 48 36.61 6.46 11.15
CA GLY A 48 36.19 6.02 9.81
C GLY A 48 35.31 4.78 9.82
N ALA A 49 34.78 4.36 10.99
CA ALA A 49 33.91 3.22 11.11
C ALA A 49 32.50 3.50 10.59
N ALA A 50 31.87 2.52 9.93
CA ALA A 50 30.44 2.54 9.70
C ALA A 50 29.68 2.22 10.98
N LEU A 51 28.66 3.02 11.33
CA LEU A 51 27.86 2.87 12.55
C LEU A 51 26.40 2.59 12.22
N LEU A 52 25.88 1.46 12.70
CA LEU A 52 24.47 1.09 12.64
C LEU A 52 23.85 1.24 14.05
N LEU A 53 22.87 2.14 14.16
CA LEU A 53 22.08 2.32 15.37
C LEU A 53 20.72 1.65 15.17
N VAL A 54 20.42 0.62 15.94
CA VAL A 54 19.11 -0.03 15.95
C VAL A 54 18.23 0.67 16.98
N GLY A 55 17.01 1.01 16.60
CA GLY A 55 16.03 1.67 17.46
C GLY A 55 14.65 1.03 17.32
N HIS A 56 13.85 1.14 18.39
CA HIS A 56 12.46 0.68 18.37
C HIS A 56 11.53 1.80 17.92
N VAL A 57 10.50 1.44 17.14
CA VAL A 57 9.39 2.33 16.81
C VAL A 57 8.27 2.19 17.86
N THR A 58 7.53 3.27 18.13
CA THR A 58 6.33 3.23 18.95
C THR A 58 5.18 2.58 18.18
N LYS A 59 4.07 2.26 18.87
CA LYS A 59 2.84 1.72 18.24
C LYS A 59 2.30 2.60 17.12
N ASP A 60 2.62 3.89 17.13
CA ASP A 60 2.22 4.85 16.10
C ASP A 60 3.22 4.92 14.93
N GLY A 61 4.17 3.96 14.83
CA GLY A 61 5.18 3.90 13.77
C GLY A 61 6.26 4.97 13.87
N GLN A 62 6.36 5.67 15.01
CA GLN A 62 7.40 6.65 15.26
C GLN A 62 8.58 6.02 16.02
N ILE A 63 9.79 6.48 15.77
CA ILE A 63 10.96 6.02 16.52
C ILE A 63 10.78 6.43 17.99
N ALA A 64 10.82 5.44 18.89
CA ALA A 64 10.81 5.67 20.33
C ALA A 64 12.10 6.37 20.76
N GLY A 65 12.00 7.65 20.95
CA GLY A 65 13.12 8.56 21.20
C GLY A 65 13.02 9.75 20.22
N PRO A 66 13.79 10.80 20.45
CA PRO A 66 13.58 12.03 19.70
C PRO A 66 13.89 11.81 18.23
N ARG A 67 13.06 12.35 17.35
CA ARG A 67 13.35 12.59 15.93
C ARG A 67 14.73 13.24 15.71
N VAL A 68 15.34 13.70 16.78
CA VAL A 68 16.70 14.26 16.83
C VAL A 68 17.75 13.29 16.29
N VAL A 69 17.62 11.97 16.56
CA VAL A 69 18.60 10.98 16.04
C VAL A 69 18.51 10.85 14.53
N GLU A 70 17.32 10.95 13.96
CA GLU A 70 17.12 10.94 12.51
C GLU A 70 17.86 12.09 11.80
N HIS A 71 17.92 13.27 12.44
CA HIS A 71 18.61 14.42 11.88
C HIS A 71 20.15 14.31 12.00
N MET A 72 20.64 13.48 12.91
CA MET A 72 22.07 13.31 13.21
C MET A 72 22.77 12.26 12.34
N VAL A 73 22.02 11.34 11.73
CA VAL A 73 22.52 10.23 10.93
C VAL A 73 22.40 10.52 9.42
N ASP A 74 23.14 9.78 8.61
CA ASP A 74 23.18 9.97 7.15
C ASP A 74 22.06 9.23 6.43
N ALA A 75 21.63 8.08 6.97
CA ALA A 75 20.52 7.32 6.46
C ALA A 75 19.62 6.84 7.59
N VAL A 76 18.32 6.71 7.33
CA VAL A 76 17.31 6.15 8.22
C VAL A 76 16.51 5.14 7.43
N PHE A 77 16.48 3.91 7.92
CA PHE A 77 15.66 2.85 7.36
C PHE A 77 14.60 2.44 8.37
N SER A 78 13.37 2.26 7.91
CA SER A 78 12.30 1.65 8.69
C SER A 78 12.03 0.23 8.21
N PHE A 79 11.86 -0.68 9.17
CA PHE A 79 11.46 -2.06 8.94
C PHE A 79 10.01 -2.19 9.39
N GLU A 80 9.09 -2.30 8.43
CA GLU A 80 7.66 -2.30 8.69
C GLU A 80 7.10 -3.71 8.48
N GLY A 81 6.14 -4.11 9.29
CA GLY A 81 5.42 -5.37 9.13
C GLY A 81 4.56 -5.68 10.33
N ASP A 82 3.48 -6.40 10.09
CA ASP A 82 2.58 -6.90 11.12
C ASP A 82 2.97 -8.34 11.50
N SER A 83 2.79 -8.70 12.76
CA SER A 83 2.99 -10.07 13.24
C SER A 83 2.01 -11.09 12.61
N ALA A 84 0.88 -10.61 12.08
CA ALA A 84 -0.10 -11.43 11.38
C ALA A 84 0.30 -11.81 9.95
N HIS A 85 1.30 -11.13 9.36
CA HIS A 85 1.73 -11.35 7.99
C HIS A 85 3.21 -11.76 7.95
N ALA A 86 3.54 -12.67 7.04
CA ALA A 86 4.91 -13.14 6.85
C ALA A 86 5.85 -12.08 6.24
N PHE A 87 5.29 -11.01 5.63
CA PHE A 87 6.09 -10.03 4.90
C PHE A 87 6.59 -8.87 5.76
N ARG A 88 7.76 -8.35 5.38
CA ARG A 88 8.40 -7.18 5.96
C ARG A 88 8.82 -6.23 4.85
N LEU A 89 8.59 -4.94 5.06
CA LEU A 89 8.97 -3.87 4.13
C LEU A 89 10.13 -3.09 4.72
N LEU A 90 11.20 -2.95 3.96
CA LEU A 90 12.33 -2.08 4.28
C LEU A 90 12.20 -0.80 3.45
N ARG A 91 12.07 0.34 4.11
CA ARG A 91 11.97 1.67 3.49
C ARG A 91 13.09 2.58 3.93
N ALA A 92 13.58 3.41 3.04
CA ALA A 92 14.47 4.51 3.38
C ALA A 92 13.65 5.76 3.71
N ALA A 93 13.60 6.17 4.98
CA ALA A 93 12.98 7.44 5.38
C ALA A 93 13.91 8.63 5.13
N LYS A 94 15.23 8.39 5.13
CA LYS A 94 16.27 9.37 4.82
C LYS A 94 17.48 8.65 4.22
N ASN A 95 18.06 9.21 3.17
CA ASN A 95 19.29 8.69 2.59
C ASN A 95 20.09 9.84 1.94
N ARG A 96 21.24 10.18 2.51
CA ARG A 96 22.12 11.22 1.94
C ARG A 96 22.91 10.75 0.74
N PHE A 97 23.01 9.41 0.54
CA PHE A 97 23.87 8.81 -0.47
C PHE A 97 23.10 8.26 -1.67
N GLY A 98 21.76 8.35 -1.66
CA GLY A 98 20.93 7.81 -2.73
C GLY A 98 19.45 8.15 -2.57
N ALA A 99 18.65 7.49 -3.38
CA ALA A 99 17.20 7.64 -3.39
C ALA A 99 16.56 7.13 -2.07
N THR A 100 15.38 7.65 -1.75
CA THR A 100 14.56 7.19 -0.63
C THR A 100 13.27 6.51 -1.10
N ASP A 101 13.09 6.42 -2.40
CA ASP A 101 11.90 5.92 -3.06
C ASP A 101 11.99 4.43 -3.44
N GLU A 102 13.02 3.73 -2.97
CA GLU A 102 13.14 2.28 -3.11
C GLU A 102 12.58 1.55 -1.90
N VAL A 103 11.91 0.40 -2.14
CA VAL A 103 11.33 -0.45 -1.11
C VAL A 103 11.84 -1.88 -1.29
N GLY A 104 12.44 -2.44 -0.24
CA GLY A 104 12.74 -3.86 -0.14
C GLY A 104 11.55 -4.63 0.44
N VAL A 105 11.21 -5.77 -0.14
CA VAL A 105 10.19 -6.68 0.38
C VAL A 105 10.85 -7.99 0.75
N PHE A 106 10.61 -8.43 1.98
CA PHE A 106 11.17 -9.65 2.54
C PHE A 106 10.06 -10.53 3.10
N GLU A 107 10.23 -11.84 3.00
CA GLU A 107 9.37 -12.83 3.65
C GLU A 107 10.06 -13.37 4.89
N MET A 108 9.31 -13.51 5.99
CA MET A 108 9.79 -14.15 7.20
C MET A 108 9.58 -15.66 7.08
N THR A 109 10.67 -16.39 6.89
CA THR A 109 10.67 -17.85 6.79
C THR A 109 11.23 -18.50 8.05
N GLY A 110 11.20 -19.83 8.15
CA GLY A 110 11.87 -20.56 9.22
C GLY A 110 13.41 -20.40 9.25
N GLY A 111 13.99 -19.97 8.12
CA GLY A 111 15.42 -19.66 7.97
C GLY A 111 15.79 -18.20 8.24
N GLY A 112 14.80 -17.32 8.39
CA GLY A 112 14.98 -15.89 8.58
C GLY A 112 14.26 -15.06 7.51
N LEU A 113 14.86 -13.94 7.11
CA LEU A 113 14.32 -13.03 6.11
C LEU A 113 14.86 -13.39 4.73
N ASP A 114 13.97 -13.74 3.82
CA ASP A 114 14.28 -13.99 2.42
C ASP A 114 13.78 -12.83 1.55
N GLU A 115 14.58 -12.38 0.58
CA GLU A 115 14.19 -11.33 -0.35
C GLU A 115 13.07 -11.83 -1.28
N VAL A 116 12.05 -10.98 -1.48
CA VAL A 116 10.96 -11.23 -2.43
C VAL A 116 11.21 -10.42 -3.70
N PRO A 117 11.70 -11.03 -4.79
CA PRO A 117 12.00 -10.32 -6.04
C PRO A 117 10.74 -9.76 -6.73
N ASN A 118 9.60 -10.48 -6.62
CA ASN A 118 8.34 -10.09 -7.22
C ASN A 118 7.22 -10.06 -6.16
N PRO A 119 7.10 -8.98 -5.38
CA PRO A 119 6.11 -8.89 -4.31
C PRO A 119 4.66 -8.83 -4.82
N SER A 120 4.43 -8.36 -6.04
CA SER A 120 3.07 -8.29 -6.59
C SER A 120 2.39 -9.67 -6.66
N GLY A 121 3.16 -10.74 -6.90
CA GLY A 121 2.63 -12.11 -6.90
C GLY A 121 2.07 -12.56 -5.55
N LEU A 122 2.53 -11.96 -4.44
CA LEU A 122 2.09 -12.29 -3.09
C LEU A 122 0.81 -11.55 -2.67
N PHE A 123 0.57 -10.39 -3.28
CA PHE A 123 -0.55 -9.50 -2.95
C PHE A 123 -1.74 -9.64 -3.90
N LEU A 124 -1.63 -10.57 -4.83
CA LEU A 124 -2.71 -10.95 -5.73
C LEU A 124 -3.26 -12.30 -5.29
N ALA A 125 -4.59 -12.39 -5.15
CA ALA A 125 -5.24 -13.67 -4.87
C ALA A 125 -5.01 -14.65 -6.02
N ASP A 126 -5.16 -15.95 -5.72
CA ASP A 126 -5.11 -17.01 -6.72
C ASP A 126 -6.08 -16.72 -7.89
N ARG A 127 -5.51 -16.50 -9.07
CA ARG A 127 -6.27 -16.09 -10.26
C ARG A 127 -7.00 -17.25 -10.94
N ASP A 128 -6.77 -18.51 -10.47
CA ASP A 128 -7.34 -19.71 -11.07
C ASP A 128 -8.76 -20.05 -10.60
N GLY A 129 -9.19 -19.48 -9.45
CA GLY A 129 -10.54 -19.64 -8.90
C GLY A 129 -11.65 -18.82 -9.62
N ALA A 130 -12.92 -18.89 -9.19
CA ALA A 130 -14.00 -18.04 -9.71
C ALA A 130 -13.80 -16.55 -9.35
N ALA A 131 -14.08 -15.62 -10.29
CA ALA A 131 -14.02 -14.20 -10.00
C ALA A 131 -15.09 -13.85 -8.94
N ASN A 132 -14.66 -13.41 -7.77
CA ASN A 132 -15.54 -13.01 -6.69
C ASN A 132 -15.85 -11.52 -6.78
N PRO A 133 -17.14 -11.12 -6.65
CA PRO A 133 -17.48 -9.70 -6.53
C PRO A 133 -16.78 -9.07 -5.32
N GLY A 134 -16.37 -7.82 -5.45
CA GLY A 134 -15.76 -7.05 -4.39
C GLY A 134 -14.23 -7.05 -4.38
N ALA A 135 -13.56 -7.66 -5.35
CA ALA A 135 -12.11 -7.62 -5.48
C ALA A 135 -11.67 -6.82 -6.72
N ALA A 136 -10.73 -5.89 -6.56
CA ALA A 136 -10.13 -5.10 -7.61
C ALA A 136 -8.62 -5.04 -7.46
N VAL A 137 -7.87 -5.14 -8.56
CA VAL A 137 -6.41 -5.02 -8.52
C VAL A 137 -5.99 -3.57 -8.74
N PHE A 138 -5.36 -3.00 -7.75
CA PHE A 138 -4.73 -1.69 -7.80
C PHE A 138 -3.33 -1.79 -8.39
N ALA A 139 -3.04 -0.99 -9.41
CA ALA A 139 -1.68 -0.79 -9.90
C ALA A 139 -1.07 0.41 -9.18
N GLY A 140 -0.40 0.16 -8.05
CA GLY A 140 0.24 1.14 -7.20
C GLY A 140 1.69 1.42 -7.58
N VAL A 141 2.23 2.49 -7.00
CA VAL A 141 3.66 2.77 -6.98
C VAL A 141 4.05 3.16 -5.56
N GLU A 142 4.94 2.41 -4.98
CA GLU A 142 5.51 2.69 -3.67
C GLU A 142 6.92 3.23 -3.85
N GLY A 143 7.09 4.52 -3.65
CA GLY A 143 8.32 5.21 -4.04
C GLY A 143 8.53 5.16 -5.56
N ALA A 144 9.60 4.51 -6.02
CA ALA A 144 9.87 4.23 -7.43
C ALA A 144 9.46 2.81 -7.88
N ARG A 145 9.04 1.95 -6.93
CA ARG A 145 8.73 0.55 -7.22
C ARG A 145 7.25 0.38 -7.54
N PRO A 146 6.89 -0.11 -8.74
CA PRO A 146 5.53 -0.49 -9.04
C PRO A 146 5.14 -1.75 -8.27
N LEU A 147 3.90 -1.77 -7.76
CA LEU A 147 3.38 -2.85 -6.94
C LEU A 147 1.89 -3.05 -7.22
N LEU A 148 1.51 -4.28 -7.61
CA LEU A 148 0.10 -4.62 -7.77
C LEU A 148 -0.43 -5.23 -6.47
N VAL A 149 -1.58 -4.72 -6.03
CA VAL A 149 -2.20 -5.12 -4.76
C VAL A 149 -3.70 -5.31 -4.95
N GLU A 150 -4.25 -6.39 -4.42
CA GLU A 150 -5.69 -6.58 -4.41
C GLU A 150 -6.34 -5.76 -3.29
N ILE A 151 -7.36 -5.00 -3.66
CA ILE A 151 -8.25 -4.30 -2.73
C ILE A 151 -9.57 -5.05 -2.72
N GLN A 152 -9.98 -5.49 -1.54
CA GLN A 152 -11.20 -6.25 -1.30
C GLN A 152 -12.22 -5.37 -0.56
N ALA A 153 -13.46 -5.37 -1.02
CA ALA A 153 -14.57 -4.68 -0.38
C ALA A 153 -15.75 -5.64 -0.14
N LEU A 154 -16.36 -5.52 1.01
CA LEU A 154 -17.64 -6.16 1.35
C LEU A 154 -18.65 -5.08 1.70
N VAL A 155 -19.75 -5.05 0.93
CA VAL A 155 -20.89 -4.17 1.16
C VAL A 155 -22.10 -5.03 1.45
N ALA A 156 -22.63 -4.96 2.67
CA ALA A 156 -23.76 -5.77 3.13
C ALA A 156 -24.83 -4.89 3.77
N PRO A 157 -26.13 -5.20 3.63
CA PRO A 157 -27.18 -4.46 4.32
C PRO A 157 -26.92 -4.40 5.83
N THR A 158 -27.04 -3.21 6.44
CA THR A 158 -26.85 -3.10 7.88
C THR A 158 -28.04 -3.74 8.60
N THR A 159 -27.73 -4.51 9.64
CA THR A 159 -28.72 -5.08 10.56
C THR A 159 -28.88 -4.23 11.81
N PHE A 160 -28.02 -3.24 11.99
CA PHE A 160 -28.00 -2.31 13.15
C PHE A 160 -28.34 -0.90 12.67
N GLY A 161 -28.92 -0.09 13.51
CA GLY A 161 -29.38 1.26 13.14
C GLY A 161 -28.29 2.20 12.58
N THR A 162 -27.02 1.97 12.88
CA THR A 162 -25.88 2.76 12.36
C THR A 162 -24.98 1.89 11.52
N PRO A 163 -24.76 2.21 10.23
CA PRO A 163 -23.87 1.47 9.35
C PRO A 163 -22.41 1.48 9.84
N ARG A 164 -21.77 0.31 9.78
CA ARG A 164 -20.38 0.14 10.16
C ARG A 164 -19.45 0.45 9.00
N ARG A 165 -18.31 1.05 9.31
CA ARG A 165 -17.23 1.35 8.37
C ARG A 165 -15.92 0.83 8.94
N ALA A 166 -15.34 -0.22 8.35
CA ALA A 166 -14.08 -0.78 8.78
C ALA A 166 -13.09 -0.83 7.62
N VAL A 167 -11.86 -0.45 7.88
CA VAL A 167 -10.80 -0.36 6.87
C VAL A 167 -9.51 -0.97 7.42
N VAL A 168 -8.90 -1.84 6.64
CA VAL A 168 -7.58 -2.39 6.92
C VAL A 168 -6.66 -2.07 5.74
N GLY A 169 -5.50 -1.49 6.02
CA GLY A 169 -4.49 -1.20 5.00
C GLY A 169 -4.75 0.06 4.15
N TRP A 170 -5.80 0.81 4.40
CA TRP A 170 -6.10 2.07 3.71
C TRP A 170 -6.62 3.12 4.70
N GLU A 171 -6.65 4.39 4.27
CA GLU A 171 -7.04 5.51 5.14
C GLU A 171 -8.57 5.58 5.31
N PRO A 172 -9.13 5.52 6.54
CA PRO A 172 -10.57 5.57 6.76
C PRO A 172 -11.23 6.86 6.25
N SER A 173 -10.55 7.98 6.30
CA SER A 173 -11.03 9.27 5.78
C SER A 173 -11.19 9.24 4.25
N ARG A 174 -10.31 8.54 3.54
CA ARG A 174 -10.44 8.33 2.09
C ARG A 174 -11.62 7.43 1.74
N LEU A 175 -11.84 6.35 2.50
CA LEU A 175 -13.04 5.53 2.32
C LEU A 175 -14.31 6.37 2.47
N ALA A 176 -14.41 7.19 3.53
CA ALA A 176 -15.58 8.04 3.78
C ALA A 176 -15.82 9.01 2.60
N MET A 177 -14.76 9.60 2.06
CA MET A 177 -14.82 10.48 0.90
C MET A 177 -15.29 9.75 -0.36
N VAL A 178 -14.71 8.59 -0.67
CA VAL A 178 -15.07 7.80 -1.86
C VAL A 178 -16.53 7.35 -1.77
N LEU A 179 -17.00 6.91 -0.60
CA LEU A 179 -18.41 6.56 -0.39
C LEU A 179 -19.34 7.74 -0.66
N ALA A 180 -19.03 8.92 -0.12
CA ALA A 180 -19.83 10.13 -0.33
C ALA A 180 -19.89 10.52 -1.83
N VAL A 181 -18.76 10.40 -2.54
CA VAL A 181 -18.70 10.69 -3.99
C VAL A 181 -19.50 9.66 -4.79
N LEU A 182 -19.42 8.38 -4.45
CA LEU A 182 -20.21 7.33 -5.09
C LEU A 182 -21.72 7.53 -4.86
N GLU A 183 -22.14 8.01 -3.71
CA GLU A 183 -23.54 8.37 -3.45
C GLU A 183 -23.96 9.60 -4.25
N ALA A 184 -23.20 10.69 -4.19
CA ALA A 184 -23.57 11.97 -4.77
C ALA A 184 -23.51 11.98 -6.31
N HIS A 185 -22.51 11.32 -6.90
CA HIS A 185 -22.21 11.39 -8.33
C HIS A 185 -22.34 10.04 -9.05
N GLY A 186 -22.26 8.92 -8.31
CA GLY A 186 -22.41 7.56 -8.86
C GLY A 186 -23.85 7.02 -8.77
N GLY A 187 -24.74 7.68 -8.03
CA GLY A 187 -26.11 7.22 -7.79
C GLY A 187 -26.20 5.96 -6.92
N MET A 188 -25.15 5.60 -6.21
CA MET A 188 -25.09 4.42 -5.35
C MET A 188 -25.69 4.73 -3.98
N LYS A 189 -26.56 3.85 -3.46
CA LYS A 189 -27.17 4.03 -2.12
C LYS A 189 -26.39 3.21 -1.10
N LEU A 190 -25.37 3.79 -0.48
CA LEU A 190 -24.47 3.14 0.47
C LEU A 190 -24.80 3.45 1.94
N GLY A 191 -25.66 4.43 2.20
CA GLY A 191 -26.01 4.90 3.53
C GLY A 191 -26.70 3.89 4.44
N GLN A 192 -27.22 2.76 3.89
CA GLN A 192 -27.86 1.68 4.63
C GLN A 192 -27.06 0.37 4.63
N TYR A 193 -25.79 0.44 4.25
CA TYR A 193 -24.93 -0.75 4.15
C TYR A 193 -23.74 -0.63 5.07
N ASP A 194 -23.40 -1.72 5.70
CA ASP A 194 -22.08 -1.93 6.32
C ASP A 194 -21.04 -2.06 5.22
N VAL A 195 -19.89 -1.42 5.43
CA VAL A 195 -18.79 -1.45 4.46
C VAL A 195 -17.51 -1.85 5.16
N TYR A 196 -16.88 -2.88 4.62
CA TYR A 196 -15.57 -3.37 5.03
C TYR A 196 -14.64 -3.29 3.83
N LEU A 197 -13.43 -2.75 4.01
CA LEU A 197 -12.41 -2.68 2.98
C LEU A 197 -11.11 -3.21 3.55
N ASN A 198 -10.46 -4.09 2.78
CA ASN A 198 -9.19 -4.70 3.16
C ASN A 198 -8.20 -4.62 1.99
N VAL A 199 -6.97 -4.24 2.30
CA VAL A 199 -5.84 -4.33 1.37
C VAL A 199 -5.13 -5.66 1.62
N ALA A 200 -5.01 -6.47 0.58
CA ALA A 200 -4.40 -7.80 0.68
C ALA A 200 -2.94 -7.73 1.15
N GLY A 201 -2.50 -8.78 1.84
CA GLY A 201 -1.11 -8.92 2.29
C GLY A 201 -0.68 -7.98 3.42
N GLY A 202 -1.64 -7.28 4.08
CA GLY A 202 -1.33 -6.38 5.20
C GLY A 202 -0.58 -5.11 4.81
N LEU A 203 -0.54 -4.79 3.52
CA LEU A 203 0.06 -3.56 3.03
C LEU A 203 -0.74 -2.33 3.46
N ARG A 204 -0.04 -1.22 3.66
CA ARG A 204 -0.64 0.08 3.89
C ARG A 204 -0.48 0.94 2.65
N ILE A 205 -1.61 1.26 2.00
CA ILE A 205 -1.63 2.13 0.81
C ILE A 205 -1.93 3.56 1.27
N MET A 206 -1.01 4.48 0.99
CA MET A 206 -1.14 5.92 1.27
C MET A 206 -1.44 6.72 0.00
N GLU A 207 -1.41 6.07 -1.14
CA GLU A 207 -1.48 6.70 -2.45
C GLU A 207 -2.94 6.98 -2.87
N PRO A 208 -3.31 8.23 -3.25
CA PRO A 208 -4.64 8.57 -3.74
C PRO A 208 -5.05 7.82 -5.01
N ALA A 209 -4.09 7.35 -5.80
CA ALA A 209 -4.34 6.56 -7.01
C ALA A 209 -5.15 5.26 -6.74
N ALA A 210 -5.23 4.80 -5.49
CA ALA A 210 -5.99 3.63 -5.08
C ALA A 210 -7.51 3.87 -5.07
N ASP A 211 -7.97 5.12 -5.10
CA ASP A 211 -9.40 5.46 -5.02
C ASP A 211 -10.23 4.75 -6.07
N LEU A 212 -9.74 4.71 -7.32
CA LEU A 212 -10.49 4.08 -8.42
C LEU A 212 -10.63 2.56 -8.22
N ALA A 213 -9.59 1.89 -7.72
CA ALA A 213 -9.64 0.47 -7.39
C ALA A 213 -10.57 0.20 -6.21
N ALA A 214 -10.51 1.02 -5.15
CA ALA A 214 -11.42 0.93 -4.02
C ALA A 214 -12.88 1.15 -4.44
N ALA A 215 -13.15 2.15 -5.27
CA ALA A 215 -14.48 2.41 -5.83
C ALA A 215 -14.96 1.23 -6.68
N ALA A 216 -14.11 0.66 -7.54
CA ALA A 216 -14.45 -0.51 -8.36
C ALA A 216 -14.81 -1.73 -7.49
N ALA A 217 -14.03 -2.00 -6.43
CA ALA A 217 -14.31 -3.07 -5.48
C ALA A 217 -15.65 -2.86 -4.73
N LEU A 218 -15.93 -1.63 -4.28
CA LEU A 218 -17.18 -1.27 -3.61
C LEU A 218 -18.39 -1.45 -4.53
N ILE A 219 -18.33 -0.94 -5.76
CA ILE A 219 -19.40 -1.07 -6.76
C ILE A 219 -19.63 -2.54 -7.09
N SER A 220 -18.54 -3.29 -7.32
CA SER A 220 -18.57 -4.73 -7.59
C SER A 220 -19.27 -5.50 -6.47
N SER A 221 -18.91 -5.24 -5.21
CA SER A 221 -19.51 -5.87 -4.04
C SER A 221 -20.99 -5.56 -3.90
N LEU A 222 -21.39 -4.27 -4.07
CA LEU A 222 -22.78 -3.85 -3.93
C LEU A 222 -23.66 -4.40 -5.04
N THR A 223 -23.17 -4.46 -6.29
CA THR A 223 -23.93 -4.92 -7.46
C THR A 223 -23.89 -6.43 -7.66
N GLY A 224 -22.95 -7.11 -7.02
CA GLY A 224 -22.67 -8.53 -7.25
C GLY A 224 -21.98 -8.81 -8.60
N ALA A 225 -21.48 -7.77 -9.28
CA ALA A 225 -20.76 -7.89 -10.55
C ALA A 225 -19.30 -8.25 -10.33
N SER A 226 -18.82 -9.35 -10.89
CA SER A 226 -17.39 -9.67 -10.87
C SER A 226 -16.63 -8.77 -11.82
N LEU A 227 -15.50 -8.24 -11.35
CA LEU A 227 -14.59 -7.46 -12.18
C LEU A 227 -13.74 -8.36 -13.07
N PRO A 228 -13.27 -7.85 -14.23
CA PRO A 228 -12.35 -8.60 -15.08
C PRO A 228 -11.05 -8.92 -14.36
N ARG A 229 -10.64 -10.19 -14.36
CA ARG A 229 -9.45 -10.68 -13.65
C ARG A 229 -8.13 -10.19 -14.23
N ASP A 230 -8.14 -9.87 -15.50
CA ASP A 230 -7.01 -9.40 -16.27
C ASP A 230 -6.94 -7.87 -16.31
N ALA A 231 -7.66 -7.19 -15.40
CA ALA A 231 -7.75 -5.75 -15.33
C ALA A 231 -7.11 -5.18 -14.06
N VAL A 232 -6.46 -4.03 -14.22
CA VAL A 232 -5.97 -3.19 -13.12
C VAL A 232 -6.69 -1.84 -13.10
N TYR A 233 -6.74 -1.22 -11.93
CA TYR A 233 -7.42 0.05 -11.70
C TYR A 233 -6.47 1.03 -11.02
N PHE A 234 -6.41 2.28 -11.47
CA PHE A 234 -5.72 3.36 -10.76
C PHE A 234 -6.22 4.73 -11.20
N GLY A 235 -6.34 5.65 -10.24
CA GLY A 235 -6.79 7.02 -10.47
C GLY A 235 -7.28 7.66 -9.18
N GLU A 236 -7.09 8.96 -9.03
CA GLU A 236 -7.57 9.72 -7.89
C GLU A 236 -9.01 10.20 -8.13
N ILE A 237 -9.91 9.95 -7.18
CA ILE A 237 -11.29 10.43 -7.24
C ILE A 237 -11.39 11.79 -6.54
N GLY A 238 -11.79 12.81 -7.30
CA GLY A 238 -12.09 14.13 -6.75
C GLY A 238 -13.51 14.23 -6.19
N LEU A 239 -13.74 15.21 -5.31
CA LEU A 239 -15.06 15.44 -4.71
C LEU A 239 -16.17 15.78 -5.71
N SER A 240 -15.80 16.24 -6.92
CA SER A 240 -16.72 16.46 -8.03
C SER A 240 -17.14 15.19 -8.78
N GLY A 241 -16.65 14.02 -8.35
CA GLY A 241 -16.85 12.75 -9.05
C GLY A 241 -15.93 12.52 -10.24
N SER A 242 -15.06 13.47 -10.57
CA SER A 242 -14.06 13.31 -11.64
C SER A 242 -12.93 12.37 -11.21
N VAL A 243 -12.38 11.62 -12.16
CA VAL A 243 -11.18 10.80 -11.96
C VAL A 243 -9.98 11.55 -12.54
N ARG A 244 -8.97 11.79 -11.71
CA ARG A 244 -7.78 12.57 -12.04
C ARG A 244 -6.61 11.68 -12.40
N ALA A 245 -5.80 12.17 -13.33
CA ALA A 245 -4.54 11.54 -13.68
C ALA A 245 -3.59 11.52 -12.47
N VAL A 246 -2.84 10.43 -12.34
CA VAL A 246 -1.86 10.21 -11.29
C VAL A 246 -0.46 10.04 -11.87
N ALA A 247 0.55 10.26 -11.05
CA ALA A 247 1.94 10.10 -11.46
C ALA A 247 2.25 8.65 -11.88
N HIS A 248 3.30 8.50 -12.69
CA HIS A 248 3.88 7.21 -13.05
C HIS A 248 2.94 6.23 -13.78
N ALA A 249 1.94 6.71 -14.53
CA ALA A 249 0.99 5.87 -15.25
C ALA A 249 1.69 4.81 -16.14
N GLY A 250 2.75 5.19 -16.87
CA GLY A 250 3.53 4.28 -17.70
C GLY A 250 4.19 3.15 -16.91
N LEU A 251 4.72 3.45 -15.72
CA LEU A 251 5.36 2.48 -14.83
C LEU A 251 4.33 1.46 -14.31
N ARG A 252 3.14 1.92 -13.91
CA ARG A 252 2.01 1.08 -13.48
C ARG A 252 1.58 0.11 -14.56
N LEU A 253 1.39 0.63 -15.78
CA LEU A 253 0.99 -0.17 -16.94
C LEU A 253 2.06 -1.20 -17.33
N LYS A 254 3.35 -0.81 -17.30
CA LYS A 254 4.46 -1.71 -17.60
C LYS A 254 4.53 -2.90 -16.62
N GLU A 255 4.37 -2.64 -15.32
CA GLU A 255 4.35 -3.72 -14.33
C GLU A 255 3.09 -4.59 -14.48
N ALA A 256 1.92 -4.00 -14.70
CA ALA A 256 0.70 -4.74 -14.94
C ALA A 256 0.83 -5.68 -16.15
N ALA A 257 1.35 -5.18 -17.28
CA ALA A 257 1.59 -5.98 -18.48
C ALA A 257 2.58 -7.12 -18.23
N LYS A 258 3.68 -6.86 -17.50
CA LYS A 258 4.67 -7.87 -17.10
C LYS A 258 4.05 -9.02 -16.30
N LEU A 259 3.03 -8.71 -15.47
CA LEU A 259 2.30 -9.68 -14.65
C LEU A 259 1.10 -10.31 -15.37
N GLY A 260 0.96 -10.08 -16.68
CA GLY A 260 -0.05 -10.71 -17.53
C GLY A 260 -1.42 -10.04 -17.48
N PHE A 261 -1.53 -8.81 -16.97
CA PHE A 261 -2.75 -8.02 -17.13
C PHE A 261 -2.82 -7.44 -18.54
N VAL A 262 -3.99 -7.43 -19.13
CA VAL A 262 -4.21 -6.96 -20.51
C VAL A 262 -5.13 -5.76 -20.58
N ARG A 263 -5.78 -5.39 -19.49
CA ARG A 263 -6.69 -4.23 -19.37
C ARG A 263 -6.29 -3.32 -18.23
N ALA A 264 -6.43 -2.02 -18.43
CA ALA A 264 -6.25 -1.03 -17.37
C ALA A 264 -7.39 -0.01 -17.41
N PHE A 265 -8.04 0.21 -16.28
CA PHE A 265 -9.04 1.26 -16.09
C PHE A 265 -8.38 2.42 -15.34
N ALA A 266 -8.23 3.53 -16.01
CA ALA A 266 -7.50 4.68 -15.49
C ALA A 266 -8.00 5.97 -16.13
N PRO A 267 -7.77 7.15 -15.55
CA PRO A 267 -8.09 8.40 -16.19
C PRO A 267 -7.31 8.57 -17.48
N GLN A 268 -7.89 9.32 -18.43
CA GLN A 268 -7.18 9.67 -19.64
C GLN A 268 -5.91 10.46 -19.28
N SER A 269 -4.74 9.86 -19.49
CA SER A 269 -3.47 10.51 -19.24
C SER A 269 -3.01 11.22 -20.51
N PRO A 270 -2.55 12.49 -20.44
CA PRO A 270 -1.87 13.10 -21.57
C PRO A 270 -0.59 12.28 -21.82
N ARG A 271 -0.56 11.56 -22.93
CA ARG A 271 0.50 10.72 -23.49
C ARG A 271 1.54 10.25 -22.49
N ALA A 272 1.43 9.01 -22.07
CA ALA A 272 2.59 8.33 -21.47
C ALA A 272 3.73 8.43 -22.49
N SER A 273 4.70 9.29 -22.23
CA SER A 273 5.96 9.35 -22.99
C SER A 273 6.75 8.10 -22.62
N GLY A 274 6.61 7.03 -23.43
CA GLY A 274 7.28 5.76 -23.18
C GLY A 274 6.99 4.74 -24.27
N GLU A 275 7.72 3.63 -24.24
CA GLU A 275 7.51 2.50 -25.14
C GLU A 275 6.06 1.99 -25.10
N PRO A 276 5.49 1.56 -26.24
CA PRO A 276 4.13 1.01 -26.26
C PRO A 276 4.04 -0.21 -25.32
N VAL A 277 3.14 -0.13 -24.36
CA VAL A 277 2.88 -1.24 -23.42
C VAL A 277 1.70 -2.04 -23.97
N ASN A 278 1.85 -3.37 -24.01
CA ASN A 278 0.80 -4.27 -24.49
C ASN A 278 -0.31 -4.44 -23.43
N ILE A 279 -1.03 -3.35 -23.15
CA ILE A 279 -2.18 -3.31 -22.24
C ILE A 279 -3.22 -2.34 -22.79
N ALA A 280 -4.48 -2.78 -22.89
CA ALA A 280 -5.58 -1.95 -23.34
C ALA A 280 -6.01 -0.99 -22.21
N ALA A 281 -5.65 0.29 -22.33
CA ALA A 281 -6.10 1.31 -21.39
C ALA A 281 -7.51 1.81 -21.78
N GLN A 282 -8.46 1.62 -20.86
CA GLN A 282 -9.81 2.13 -20.99
C GLN A 282 -9.96 3.36 -20.09
N PRO A 283 -10.24 4.55 -20.66
CA PRO A 283 -10.33 5.76 -19.88
C PRO A 283 -11.58 5.77 -18.99
N ILE A 284 -11.42 6.19 -17.75
CA ILE A 284 -12.49 6.45 -16.79
C ILE A 284 -12.35 7.89 -16.31
N ASP A 285 -13.21 8.75 -16.79
CA ASP A 285 -13.14 10.20 -16.52
C ASP A 285 -13.90 10.62 -15.27
N ASN A 286 -14.86 9.78 -14.81
CA ASN A 286 -15.67 10.05 -13.63
C ASN A 286 -16.27 8.78 -13.03
N VAL A 287 -16.76 8.87 -11.80
CA VAL A 287 -17.34 7.72 -11.07
C VAL A 287 -18.63 7.20 -11.70
N ALA A 288 -19.42 8.04 -12.37
CA ALA A 288 -20.64 7.58 -13.05
C ALA A 288 -20.32 6.64 -14.21
N ALA A 289 -19.25 6.92 -14.97
CA ALA A 289 -18.76 6.04 -16.03
C ALA A 289 -18.27 4.69 -15.46
N LEU A 290 -17.57 4.70 -14.32
CA LEU A 290 -17.14 3.48 -13.64
C LEU A 290 -18.35 2.64 -13.18
N VAL A 291 -19.37 3.28 -12.57
CA VAL A 291 -20.61 2.60 -12.14
C VAL A 291 -21.31 1.98 -13.32
N ALA A 292 -21.50 2.73 -14.41
CA ALA A 292 -22.17 2.24 -15.61
C ALA A 292 -21.44 1.04 -16.23
N LEU A 293 -20.12 1.10 -16.30
CA LEU A 293 -19.28 0.02 -16.81
C LEU A 293 -19.45 -1.28 -16.01
N ILE A 294 -19.37 -1.19 -14.67
CA ILE A 294 -19.46 -2.37 -13.80
C ILE A 294 -20.90 -2.91 -13.76
N ALA A 295 -21.90 -2.04 -13.75
CA ALA A 295 -23.30 -2.45 -13.78
C ALA A 295 -23.66 -3.18 -15.08
N ALA A 296 -23.14 -2.77 -16.24
CA ALA A 296 -23.33 -3.47 -17.50
C ALA A 296 -22.82 -4.91 -17.44
N SER A 297 -21.66 -5.15 -16.85
CA SER A 297 -21.09 -6.48 -16.66
C SER A 297 -21.96 -7.38 -15.76
N ALA A 298 -22.66 -6.79 -14.77
CA ALA A 298 -23.58 -7.54 -13.91
C ALA A 298 -24.78 -8.11 -14.67
N VAL A 299 -25.30 -7.37 -15.64
CA VAL A 299 -26.44 -7.79 -16.48
C VAL A 299 -26.05 -8.96 -17.37
N GLU A 300 -24.88 -8.91 -18.00
CA GLU A 300 -24.35 -9.99 -18.85
C GLU A 300 -24.11 -11.28 -18.05
N THR A 301 -23.56 -11.18 -16.84
CA THR A 301 -23.32 -12.34 -15.98
C THR A 301 -24.64 -13.01 -15.54
N ARG A 302 -25.68 -12.23 -15.27
CA ARG A 302 -27.02 -12.76 -14.92
C ARG A 302 -27.72 -13.39 -16.13
N ALA A 303 -27.62 -12.81 -17.30
CA ALA A 303 -28.16 -13.33 -18.54
C ALA A 303 -27.50 -14.67 -18.95
N GLY A 304 -26.18 -14.77 -18.79
CA GLY A 304 -25.45 -16.03 -19.07
C GLY A 304 -25.76 -17.17 -18.09
N ARG A 305 -26.18 -16.87 -16.85
CA ARG A 305 -26.63 -17.89 -15.86
C ARG A 305 -28.08 -18.36 -16.05
N ALA A 306 -28.89 -17.58 -16.78
CA ALA A 306 -30.27 -17.91 -17.13
C ALA A 306 -30.34 -18.66 -18.48
N GLY A 307 -29.45 -19.61 -18.74
CA GLY A 307 -29.49 -20.52 -19.86
C GLY A 307 -30.82 -21.29 -19.92
N PRO A 308 -31.24 -21.79 -21.11
CA PRO A 308 -32.58 -22.30 -21.34
C PRO A 308 -32.91 -23.43 -20.36
N ARG A 309 -34.02 -23.28 -19.64
CA ARG A 309 -34.60 -24.37 -18.84
C ARG A 309 -34.83 -25.56 -19.75
N PRO A 310 -34.39 -26.77 -19.40
CA PRO A 310 -34.79 -27.95 -20.18
C PRO A 310 -36.31 -28.05 -20.14
N VAL A 311 -36.92 -28.06 -21.33
CA VAL A 311 -38.34 -28.39 -21.53
C VAL A 311 -38.44 -29.84 -21.19
N MET A 312 -39.02 -30.17 -20.02
CA MET A 312 -39.44 -31.52 -19.74
C MET A 312 -40.63 -31.84 -20.58
N GLY A 313 -40.45 -32.72 -21.58
CA GLY A 313 -41.48 -33.41 -22.31
C GLY A 313 -41.99 -34.62 -21.57
#